data_022aee76d453c9c4e7a0242d13a96410
#
_entry.id   022aee76d453c9c4e7a0242d13a96410
#
_cell.length_a   1.000
_cell.length_b   1.000
_cell.length_c   1.000
_cell.angle_alpha   90.00
_cell.angle_beta   90.00
_cell.angle_gamma   90.00
#
_symmetry.space_group_name_H-M   'P 1'
#
loop_
_entity.id
_entity.type
_entity.pdbx_description
1 polymer ?
#
loop_
_entity_poly.entity_id
_entity_poly.type
_entity_poly.pdbx_seq_one_letter_code
_entity_poly.pdbx_strand_id
1 'polypeptide(L)'
;MSSEGRGELRRKDGHIWSSGIGLAALFLSVALVSGCGGGGGTTGFSSERLPDTLPTIKMPSLSGSNPQPDPATAPPITTADGRATSCPQVVAWPNEKLKTVYQNGHDGDANFILYRGEITKLSRECRVYGGRVVVKYGFAGRLLLGPKGYPGSFSLPVSVKATDSYKAQIGQDRMSVRVTVPGNQTVGYFSMVREMSLPVRTGTRLQDYKIFVALK
;
A
#
# COMPACT_ATOMS: atom_id res chain seq x y z
N MET A 1 14.22 64.96 9.53
CA MET A 1 14.02 65.15 8.12
C MET A 1 13.50 63.81 7.60
N SER A 2 12.34 63.69 7.60
CA SER A 2 11.10 63.43 6.88
C SER A 2 11.35 62.94 5.46
N SER A 3 10.87 61.75 5.10
CA SER A 3 9.99 61.62 3.95
C SER A 3 9.29 60.21 3.98
N GLU A 4 8.01 60.34 4.20
CA GLU A 4 7.00 59.28 3.98
C GLU A 4 6.86 59.00 2.49
N GLY A 5 6.83 57.75 2.13
CA GLY A 5 6.46 57.27 0.80
C GLY A 5 5.25 56.34 0.89
N ARG A 6 4.10 56.93 0.78
CA ARG A 6 2.79 56.28 0.67
C ARG A 6 2.61 55.79 -0.76
N GLY A 7 2.31 54.52 -0.99
CA GLY A 7 1.99 53.92 -2.30
C GLY A 7 1.05 52.75 -2.10
N GLU A 8 -0.17 53.02 -2.08
CA GLU A 8 -1.30 52.86 -3.00
C GLU A 8 -1.65 51.41 -3.37
N LEU A 9 -2.73 50.99 -2.71
CA LEU A 9 -3.54 49.80 -2.98
C LEU A 9 -4.14 49.88 -4.40
N ARG A 10 -3.76 48.96 -5.24
CA ARG A 10 -4.48 48.70 -6.50
C ARG A 10 -5.24 47.39 -6.42
N ARG A 11 -6.50 47.54 -6.06
CA ARG A 11 -7.56 46.54 -6.24
C ARG A 11 -7.86 46.45 -7.73
N LYS A 12 -7.80 45.26 -8.33
CA LYS A 12 -8.37 44.98 -9.64
C LYS A 12 -9.42 43.91 -9.49
N ASP A 13 -10.61 44.38 -9.69
CA ASP A 13 -11.87 43.66 -9.78
C ASP A 13 -11.93 42.69 -10.98
N GLY A 14 -12.51 41.55 -10.78
CA GLY A 14 -13.67 40.98 -11.44
C GLY A 14 -13.55 40.61 -12.91
N HIS A 15 -13.54 39.34 -13.20
CA HIS A 15 -14.27 38.80 -14.32
C HIS A 15 -14.98 37.52 -13.95
N ILE A 16 -16.27 37.69 -13.69
CA ILE A 16 -17.31 36.66 -13.69
C ILE A 16 -17.50 36.25 -15.16
N TRP A 17 -17.30 35.01 -15.53
CA TRP A 17 -17.83 34.44 -16.76
C TRP A 17 -18.77 33.29 -16.41
N SER A 18 -19.99 33.61 -16.70
CA SER A 18 -21.24 32.88 -16.61
C SER A 18 -21.39 31.98 -17.84
N SER A 19 -22.02 30.83 -17.59
CA SER A 19 -22.96 30.11 -18.45
C SER A 19 -22.47 29.39 -19.69
N GLY A 20 -22.58 28.08 -19.64
CA GLY A 20 -22.70 27.20 -20.80
C GLY A 20 -23.45 25.94 -20.37
N ILE A 21 -24.80 26.05 -20.35
CA ILE A 21 -25.72 24.92 -20.24
C ILE A 21 -25.71 24.20 -21.59
N GLY A 22 -25.23 22.98 -21.62
CA GLY A 22 -25.31 22.07 -22.76
C GLY A 22 -26.03 20.78 -22.35
N LEU A 23 -27.35 20.76 -22.54
CA LEU A 23 -28.18 19.56 -22.61
C LEU A 23 -27.93 18.83 -23.94
N ALA A 24 -27.62 17.53 -23.91
CA ALA A 24 -27.99 16.54 -24.93
C ALA A 24 -27.58 15.16 -24.44
N ALA A 25 -28.51 14.40 -24.17
CA ALA A 25 -29.20 13.31 -24.89
C ALA A 25 -28.67 11.92 -24.54
N LEU A 26 -29.52 11.22 -23.83
CA LEU A 26 -29.98 9.83 -23.90
C LEU A 26 -29.28 8.94 -24.94
N PHE A 27 -28.69 7.82 -24.46
CA PHE A 27 -28.85 6.54 -25.12
C PHE A 27 -29.02 5.43 -24.05
N LEU A 28 -30.27 4.98 -23.90
CA LEU A 28 -30.62 3.68 -23.35
C LEU A 28 -30.13 2.61 -24.34
N SER A 29 -29.39 1.64 -23.85
CA SER A 29 -29.27 0.36 -24.52
C SER A 29 -29.34 -0.73 -23.44
N VAL A 30 -30.54 -1.26 -23.28
CA VAL A 30 -30.84 -2.48 -22.55
C VAL A 30 -30.50 -3.66 -23.47
N ALA A 31 -29.56 -4.50 -23.05
CA ALA A 31 -29.37 -5.80 -23.64
C ALA A 31 -29.62 -6.86 -22.56
N LEU A 32 -30.83 -7.38 -22.58
CA LEU A 32 -31.23 -8.62 -21.89
C LEU A 32 -30.65 -9.80 -22.67
N VAL A 33 -29.77 -10.57 -22.05
CA VAL A 33 -29.46 -11.92 -22.49
C VAL A 33 -29.87 -12.88 -21.40
N SER A 34 -31.05 -13.45 -21.57
CA SER A 34 -31.53 -14.64 -20.88
C SER A 34 -30.84 -15.85 -21.50
N GLY A 35 -30.03 -16.55 -20.73
CA GLY A 35 -29.46 -17.84 -21.08
C GLY A 35 -29.86 -18.87 -20.03
N CYS A 36 -31.00 -19.46 -20.19
CA CYS A 36 -31.46 -20.67 -19.49
C CYS A 36 -30.80 -21.87 -20.18
N GLY A 37 -30.03 -22.67 -19.46
CA GLY A 37 -29.47 -23.92 -19.94
C GLY A 37 -29.43 -24.91 -18.80
N GLY A 38 -30.46 -25.71 -18.70
CA GLY A 38 -30.58 -26.84 -17.80
C GLY A 38 -29.68 -28.00 -18.26
N GLY A 39 -29.14 -28.73 -17.30
CA GLY A 39 -28.41 -29.97 -17.48
C GLY A 39 -28.42 -30.74 -16.16
N GLY A 40 -29.48 -31.52 -15.94
CA GLY A 40 -29.57 -32.47 -14.86
C GLY A 40 -28.58 -33.61 -15.09
N GLY A 41 -27.76 -33.88 -14.12
CA GLY A 41 -26.95 -35.07 -13.99
C GLY A 41 -27.13 -35.64 -12.60
N THR A 42 -28.17 -36.45 -12.43
CA THR A 42 -28.35 -37.32 -11.27
C THR A 42 -27.41 -38.48 -11.38
N THR A 43 -26.25 -38.42 -10.75
CA THR A 43 -25.46 -39.62 -10.45
C THR A 43 -25.88 -40.09 -9.06
N GLY A 44 -26.69 -41.15 -9.01
CA GLY A 44 -27.04 -41.83 -7.81
C GLY A 44 -25.81 -42.41 -7.12
N PHE A 45 -25.50 -41.92 -5.93
CA PHE A 45 -24.64 -42.61 -5.01
C PHE A 45 -25.44 -43.66 -4.27
N SER A 46 -25.19 -44.93 -4.59
CA SER A 46 -25.71 -46.08 -3.86
C SER A 46 -25.20 -46.00 -2.43
N SER A 47 -26.13 -45.93 -1.48
CA SER A 47 -25.86 -46.06 -0.06
C SER A 47 -25.38 -47.48 0.25
N GLU A 48 -24.07 -47.68 0.22
CA GLU A 48 -23.47 -48.88 0.79
C GLU A 48 -23.47 -48.74 2.31
N ARG A 49 -24.23 -49.60 2.95
CA ARG A 49 -24.30 -49.74 4.41
C ARG A 49 -22.88 -50.10 4.94
N LEU A 50 -22.23 -49.18 5.61
CA LEU A 50 -21.10 -49.52 6.46
C LEU A 50 -21.54 -50.30 7.69
N PRO A 51 -20.80 -51.34 8.11
CA PRO A 51 -21.14 -52.15 9.28
C PRO A 51 -20.96 -51.31 10.57
N ASP A 52 -22.02 -51.39 11.42
CA ASP A 52 -22.09 -50.81 12.76
C ASP A 52 -21.15 -51.51 13.76
N THR A 53 -19.86 -51.29 13.67
CA THR A 53 -18.93 -51.65 14.75
C THR A 53 -17.76 -50.69 14.79
N LEU A 54 -18.04 -49.45 15.22
CA LEU A 54 -16.99 -48.58 15.70
C LEU A 54 -16.85 -48.75 17.21
N PRO A 55 -15.65 -49.07 17.72
CA PRO A 55 -15.42 -49.09 19.16
C PRO A 55 -15.60 -47.67 19.73
N THR A 56 -16.50 -47.56 20.70
CA THR A 56 -16.71 -46.30 21.48
C THR A 56 -15.45 -45.98 22.24
N ILE A 57 -14.63 -45.11 21.66
CA ILE A 57 -13.51 -44.49 22.36
C ILE A 57 -14.11 -43.52 23.40
N LYS A 58 -14.18 -43.90 24.65
CA LYS A 58 -14.41 -42.97 25.77
C LYS A 58 -13.27 -41.97 25.80
N MET A 59 -13.49 -40.79 25.24
CA MET A 59 -12.59 -39.66 25.47
C MET A 59 -12.73 -39.25 26.93
N PRO A 60 -11.62 -39.16 27.71
CA PRO A 60 -11.67 -38.55 29.01
C PRO A 60 -12.08 -37.08 28.83
N SER A 61 -13.14 -36.67 29.52
CA SER A 61 -13.53 -35.25 29.64
C SER A 61 -12.41 -34.51 30.37
N LEU A 62 -11.53 -33.87 29.62
CA LEU A 62 -10.61 -32.87 30.12
C LEU A 62 -11.41 -31.59 30.39
N SER A 63 -12.20 -31.58 31.46
CA SER A 63 -12.77 -30.41 32.09
C SER A 63 -11.67 -29.73 32.90
N GLY A 64 -10.64 -29.27 32.24
CA GLY A 64 -9.68 -28.31 32.76
C GLY A 64 -9.97 -27.00 32.07
N SER A 65 -10.61 -26.09 32.79
CA SER A 65 -10.63 -24.67 32.42
C SER A 65 -9.22 -24.13 32.52
N ASN A 66 -8.42 -24.41 31.48
CA ASN A 66 -7.17 -23.68 31.28
C ASN A 66 -7.61 -22.26 30.90
N PRO A 67 -7.20 -21.21 31.65
CA PRO A 67 -7.49 -19.83 31.22
C PRO A 67 -6.86 -19.66 29.85
N GLN A 68 -7.70 -19.51 28.84
CA GLN A 68 -7.25 -19.22 27.48
C GLN A 68 -6.53 -17.87 27.56
N PRO A 69 -5.24 -17.77 27.18
CA PRO A 69 -4.52 -16.51 27.20
C PRO A 69 -5.30 -15.50 26.34
N ASP A 70 -5.49 -14.32 26.88
CA ASP A 70 -6.12 -13.22 26.15
C ASP A 70 -5.41 -13.07 24.81
N PRO A 71 -6.12 -13.05 23.66
CA PRO A 71 -5.50 -12.93 22.33
C PRO A 71 -4.56 -11.74 22.19
N ALA A 72 -4.75 -10.70 23.01
CA ALA A 72 -3.87 -9.53 23.08
C ALA A 72 -2.53 -9.80 23.77
N THR A 73 -2.43 -10.86 24.59
CA THR A 73 -1.23 -11.16 25.40
C THR A 73 -0.42 -12.32 24.81
N ALA A 74 -0.99 -13.05 23.85
CA ALA A 74 -0.30 -14.16 23.21
C ALA A 74 0.90 -13.67 22.37
N PRO A 75 2.07 -14.31 22.47
CA PRO A 75 3.18 -14.02 21.58
C PRO A 75 2.73 -14.27 20.12
N PRO A 76 3.30 -13.53 19.15
CA PRO A 76 2.96 -13.74 17.76
C PRO A 76 3.23 -15.20 17.37
N ILE A 77 2.26 -15.84 16.71
CA ILE A 77 2.42 -17.22 16.24
C ILE A 77 3.50 -17.21 15.18
N THR A 78 4.56 -17.97 15.39
CA THR A 78 5.67 -18.14 14.46
C THR A 78 5.76 -19.58 14.00
N THR A 79 6.21 -19.80 12.77
CA THR A 79 6.61 -21.11 12.29
C THR A 79 7.96 -21.51 12.90
N ALA A 80 8.35 -22.79 12.79
CA ALA A 80 9.59 -23.33 13.39
C ALA A 80 10.87 -22.59 12.94
N ASP A 81 10.84 -21.95 11.78
CA ASP A 81 11.91 -21.11 11.22
C ASP A 81 11.87 -19.64 11.70
N GLY A 82 11.04 -19.32 12.69
CA GLY A 82 10.89 -17.97 13.24
C GLY A 82 10.07 -17.01 12.37
N ARG A 83 9.49 -17.47 11.26
CA ARG A 83 8.59 -16.65 10.44
C ARG A 83 7.30 -16.39 11.20
N ALA A 84 6.89 -15.14 11.26
CA ALA A 84 5.62 -14.75 11.85
C ALA A 84 4.47 -15.05 10.90
N THR A 85 3.36 -15.56 11.42
CA THR A 85 2.13 -15.79 10.65
C THR A 85 1.43 -14.48 10.31
N SER A 86 1.70 -13.39 11.05
CA SER A 86 1.26 -12.04 10.74
C SER A 86 2.44 -11.07 10.80
N CYS A 87 2.56 -10.21 9.81
CA CYS A 87 3.63 -9.21 9.71
C CYS A 87 3.08 -7.79 9.84
N PRO A 88 3.91 -6.82 10.28
CA PRO A 88 3.63 -5.40 10.12
C PRO A 88 3.18 -5.06 8.71
N GLN A 89 2.20 -4.16 8.58
CA GLN A 89 1.72 -3.75 7.27
C GLN A 89 2.73 -2.82 6.60
N VAL A 90 3.03 -3.07 5.31
CA VAL A 90 3.82 -2.15 4.49
C VAL A 90 2.87 -1.45 3.53
N VAL A 91 2.81 -0.13 3.59
CA VAL A 91 1.88 0.69 2.82
C VAL A 91 2.61 1.86 2.16
N ALA A 92 2.21 2.24 0.96
CA ALA A 92 2.66 3.50 0.39
C ALA A 92 1.92 4.66 1.09
N TRP A 93 2.65 5.74 1.42
CA TRP A 93 2.00 6.93 1.99
C TRP A 93 1.04 7.53 0.96
N PRO A 94 -0.26 7.74 1.26
CA PRO A 94 -1.28 8.03 0.25
C PRO A 94 -0.94 9.18 -0.70
N ASN A 95 -0.43 10.30 -0.15
CA ASN A 95 -0.09 11.50 -0.91
C ASN A 95 1.35 11.51 -1.44
N GLU A 96 2.17 10.53 -1.08
CA GLU A 96 3.60 10.47 -1.39
C GLU A 96 3.99 9.17 -2.12
N LYS A 97 3.01 8.39 -2.58
CA LYS A 97 3.27 7.25 -3.47
C LYS A 97 3.63 7.66 -4.89
N LEU A 98 3.35 8.92 -5.21
CA LEU A 98 3.59 9.56 -6.49
C LEU A 98 4.39 10.84 -6.25
N LYS A 99 5.48 11.02 -6.99
CA LYS A 99 6.28 12.26 -7.01
C LYS A 99 6.39 12.76 -8.44
N THR A 100 5.90 13.97 -8.68
CA THR A 100 6.09 14.66 -9.96
C THR A 100 7.16 15.72 -9.81
N VAL A 101 8.07 15.79 -10.75
CA VAL A 101 9.13 16.78 -10.82
C VAL A 101 8.94 17.61 -12.08
N TYR A 102 8.93 18.92 -11.91
CA TYR A 102 8.70 19.89 -12.95
C TYR A 102 9.99 20.62 -13.33
N GLN A 103 10.01 21.26 -14.47
CA GLN A 103 11.04 22.21 -14.81
C GLN A 103 10.94 23.42 -13.86
N ASN A 104 12.09 23.97 -13.46
CA ASN A 104 12.14 25.08 -12.51
C ASN A 104 11.21 26.23 -12.92
N GLY A 105 10.42 26.72 -11.95
CA GLY A 105 9.48 27.81 -12.15
C GLY A 105 8.15 27.43 -12.81
N HIS A 106 7.90 26.14 -13.07
CA HIS A 106 6.68 25.63 -13.71
C HIS A 106 5.96 24.58 -12.87
N ASP A 107 6.03 24.70 -11.54
CA ASP A 107 5.37 23.75 -10.65
C ASP A 107 3.85 23.73 -10.88
N GLY A 108 3.31 22.52 -11.08
CA GLY A 108 1.89 22.30 -11.34
C GLY A 108 1.47 22.34 -12.80
N ASP A 109 2.33 22.79 -13.73
CA ASP A 109 2.03 22.78 -15.15
C ASP A 109 2.40 21.44 -15.80
N ALA A 110 1.38 20.74 -16.30
CA ALA A 110 1.54 19.40 -16.91
C ALA A 110 2.47 19.40 -18.13
N ASN A 111 2.57 20.52 -18.85
CA ASN A 111 3.43 20.64 -20.05
C ASN A 111 4.92 20.72 -19.69
N PHE A 112 5.24 21.02 -18.44
CA PHE A 112 6.61 21.18 -17.95
C PHE A 112 7.05 20.08 -17.01
N ILE A 113 6.38 18.94 -17.03
CA ILE A 113 6.80 17.76 -16.25
C ILE A 113 8.10 17.21 -16.86
N LEU A 114 9.13 17.07 -16.02
CA LEU A 114 10.36 16.36 -16.35
C LEU A 114 10.15 14.84 -16.19
N TYR A 115 9.68 14.40 -15.02
CA TYR A 115 9.36 13.00 -14.78
C TYR A 115 8.37 12.84 -13.63
N ARG A 116 7.77 11.66 -13.56
CA ARG A 116 6.88 11.22 -12.49
C ARG A 116 7.30 9.85 -11.99
N GLY A 117 7.67 9.75 -10.73
CA GLY A 117 7.92 8.49 -10.03
C GLY A 117 6.67 7.98 -9.34
N GLU A 118 6.42 6.67 -9.39
CA GLU A 118 5.28 6.03 -8.76
C GLU A 118 5.67 4.70 -8.13
N ILE A 119 5.26 4.47 -6.87
CA ILE A 119 5.34 3.17 -6.21
C ILE A 119 4.13 2.34 -6.63
N THR A 120 4.37 1.17 -7.25
CA THR A 120 3.32 0.31 -7.80
C THR A 120 3.13 -0.98 -7.04
N LYS A 121 4.19 -1.50 -6.39
CA LYS A 121 4.16 -2.77 -5.65
C LYS A 121 4.89 -2.65 -4.32
N LEU A 122 4.36 -3.35 -3.32
CA LEU A 122 4.95 -3.49 -2.01
C LEU A 122 4.97 -4.96 -1.63
N SER A 123 6.01 -5.39 -0.91
CA SER A 123 6.14 -6.74 -0.38
C SER A 123 6.67 -6.70 1.04
N ARG A 124 6.41 -7.76 1.80
CA ARG A 124 6.91 -7.91 3.16
C ARG A 124 7.12 -9.37 3.53
N GLU A 125 8.10 -9.58 4.36
CA GLU A 125 8.38 -10.82 5.08
C GLU A 125 8.88 -10.42 6.46
N CYS A 126 8.56 -11.17 7.51
CA CYS A 126 9.05 -10.84 8.83
C CYS A 126 9.42 -12.07 9.66
N ARG A 127 10.35 -11.87 10.59
CA ARG A 127 10.78 -12.84 11.59
C ARG A 127 10.78 -12.17 12.96
N VAL A 128 10.46 -12.94 13.99
CA VAL A 128 10.42 -12.46 15.37
C VAL A 128 11.55 -13.09 16.16
N TYR A 129 12.31 -12.26 16.85
CA TYR A 129 13.41 -12.67 17.71
C TYR A 129 13.47 -11.81 18.97
N GLY A 130 13.44 -12.41 20.13
CA GLY A 130 13.76 -11.74 21.40
C GLY A 130 13.02 -10.42 21.64
N GLY A 131 11.70 -10.36 21.39
CA GLY A 131 10.89 -9.14 21.57
C GLY A 131 11.05 -8.08 20.46
N ARG A 132 11.67 -8.45 19.35
CA ARG A 132 11.81 -7.61 18.16
C ARG A 132 11.25 -8.32 16.94
N VAL A 133 10.73 -7.57 15.99
CA VAL A 133 10.38 -8.07 14.66
C VAL A 133 11.35 -7.48 13.64
N VAL A 134 12.01 -8.34 12.89
CA VAL A 134 12.80 -7.96 11.72
C VAL A 134 11.89 -8.06 10.51
N VAL A 135 11.61 -6.93 9.89
CA VAL A 135 10.75 -6.84 8.69
C VAL A 135 11.63 -6.60 7.49
N LYS A 136 11.66 -7.57 6.58
CA LYS A 136 12.19 -7.41 5.23
C LYS A 136 11.05 -6.84 4.38
N TYR A 137 11.20 -5.61 3.93
CA TYR A 137 10.23 -4.92 3.11
C TYR A 137 10.81 -4.60 1.74
N GLY A 138 9.97 -4.71 0.73
CA GLY A 138 10.32 -4.37 -0.63
C GLY A 138 9.31 -3.42 -1.23
N PHE A 139 9.80 -2.57 -2.11
CA PHE A 139 8.94 -1.72 -2.95
C PHE A 139 9.50 -1.70 -4.37
N ALA A 140 8.57 -1.62 -5.32
CA ALA A 140 8.88 -1.48 -6.73
C ALA A 140 7.98 -0.41 -7.34
N GLY A 141 8.47 0.17 -8.43
CA GLY A 141 7.75 1.23 -9.10
C GLY A 141 8.29 1.52 -10.47
N ARG A 142 7.79 2.60 -11.02
CA ARG A 142 8.19 3.10 -12.33
C ARG A 142 8.42 4.61 -12.29
N LEU A 143 9.27 5.07 -13.18
CA LEU A 143 9.47 6.47 -13.50
C LEU A 143 9.04 6.68 -14.94
N LEU A 144 8.14 7.64 -15.17
CA LEU A 144 7.66 8.02 -16.48
C LEU A 144 8.25 9.39 -16.82
N LEU A 145 8.83 9.53 -18.00
CA LEU A 145 9.24 10.83 -18.53
C LEU A 145 8.02 11.67 -18.85
N GLY A 146 8.07 12.95 -18.52
CA GLY A 146 7.10 13.94 -18.92
C GLY A 146 7.44 14.61 -20.26
N PRO A 147 6.63 15.58 -20.71
CA PRO A 147 6.84 16.28 -21.98
C PRO A 147 8.19 17.01 -22.10
N LYS A 148 8.79 17.38 -20.98
CA LYS A 148 10.12 18.02 -20.90
C LYS A 148 11.19 17.10 -20.36
N GLY A 149 10.88 15.80 -20.21
CA GLY A 149 11.83 14.79 -19.71
C GLY A 149 12.70 14.22 -20.82
N TYR A 150 13.92 13.84 -20.45
CA TYR A 150 14.88 13.21 -21.35
C TYR A 150 15.31 11.87 -20.78
N PRO A 151 15.60 10.86 -21.63
CA PRO A 151 16.19 9.61 -21.17
C PRO A 151 17.47 9.84 -20.37
N GLY A 152 17.73 8.96 -19.39
CA GLY A 152 18.91 9.10 -18.54
C GLY A 152 18.76 8.37 -17.20
N SER A 153 19.66 8.70 -16.27
CA SER A 153 19.63 8.14 -14.91
C SER A 153 19.11 9.18 -13.93
N PHE A 154 18.12 8.76 -13.14
CA PHE A 154 17.44 9.57 -12.14
C PHE A 154 17.68 9.01 -10.76
N SER A 155 17.64 9.88 -9.76
CA SER A 155 17.77 9.54 -8.36
C SER A 155 16.47 9.91 -7.64
N LEU A 156 15.72 8.91 -7.19
CA LEU A 156 14.46 9.12 -6.47
C LEU A 156 14.71 9.01 -4.96
N PRO A 157 14.55 10.10 -4.21
CA PRO A 157 14.64 10.03 -2.76
C PRO A 157 13.39 9.33 -2.18
N VAL A 158 13.66 8.37 -1.30
CA VAL A 158 12.63 7.56 -0.62
C VAL A 158 12.78 7.71 0.88
N SER A 159 11.69 7.94 1.56
CA SER A 159 11.60 7.96 3.01
C SER A 159 10.73 6.80 3.47
N VAL A 160 11.21 6.08 4.49
CA VAL A 160 10.48 4.99 5.12
C VAL A 160 10.31 5.33 6.59
N LYS A 161 9.09 5.20 7.12
CA LYS A 161 8.78 5.39 8.54
C LYS A 161 8.01 4.21 9.07
N ALA A 162 8.39 3.72 10.24
CA ALA A 162 7.67 2.68 10.94
C ALA A 162 6.98 3.24 12.17
N THR A 163 5.73 2.81 12.39
CA THR A 163 4.94 3.15 13.57
C THR A 163 4.50 1.90 14.31
N ASP A 164 4.35 2.03 15.62
CA ASP A 164 3.76 1.00 16.47
C ASP A 164 2.22 1.05 16.44
N SER A 165 1.59 0.20 17.24
CA SER A 165 0.13 0.12 17.42
C SER A 165 -0.50 1.44 17.92
N TYR A 166 0.27 2.29 18.60
CA TYR A 166 -0.17 3.61 19.09
C TYR A 166 0.15 4.75 18.11
N LYS A 167 0.60 4.41 16.89
CA LYS A 167 1.02 5.37 15.85
C LYS A 167 2.27 6.17 16.21
N ALA A 168 3.00 5.79 17.27
CA ALA A 168 4.29 6.38 17.60
C ALA A 168 5.34 5.92 16.58
N GLN A 169 6.20 6.84 16.12
CA GLN A 169 7.29 6.49 15.21
C GLN A 169 8.36 5.71 15.96
N ILE A 170 8.64 4.49 15.51
CA ILE A 170 9.61 3.57 16.13
C ILE A 170 10.77 3.22 15.21
N GLY A 171 10.73 3.67 13.97
CA GLY A 171 11.80 3.47 13.00
C GLY A 171 11.70 4.45 11.84
N GLN A 172 12.86 4.75 11.26
CA GLN A 172 12.96 5.59 10.06
C GLN A 172 14.16 5.16 9.24
N ASP A 173 14.01 5.19 7.91
CA ASP A 173 15.11 5.03 6.95
C ASP A 173 14.93 6.06 5.83
N ARG A 174 16.05 6.53 5.26
CA ARG A 174 16.08 7.42 4.10
C ARG A 174 17.09 6.89 3.12
N MET A 175 16.68 6.80 1.87
CA MET A 175 17.52 6.26 0.82
C MET A 175 17.23 6.93 -0.51
N SER A 176 18.08 6.67 -1.47
CA SER A 176 17.88 7.09 -2.85
C SER A 176 17.89 5.89 -3.76
N VAL A 177 16.92 5.80 -4.65
CA VAL A 177 16.81 4.71 -5.62
C VAL A 177 17.18 5.25 -6.99
N ARG A 178 18.17 4.61 -7.63
CA ARG A 178 18.56 4.96 -9.00
C ARG A 178 17.62 4.28 -10.00
N VAL A 179 17.14 5.05 -10.96
CA VAL A 179 16.28 4.60 -12.05
C VAL A 179 16.90 5.03 -13.36
N THR A 180 17.07 4.11 -14.29
CA THR A 180 17.56 4.43 -15.63
C THR A 180 16.42 4.29 -16.64
N VAL A 181 16.24 5.30 -17.46
CA VAL A 181 15.34 5.29 -18.63
C VAL A 181 16.20 5.24 -19.87
N PRO A 182 16.18 4.13 -20.63
CA PRO A 182 16.95 3.99 -21.87
C PRO A 182 16.51 5.00 -22.94
N GLY A 183 17.38 5.32 -23.91
CA GLY A 183 17.15 6.35 -24.92
C GLY A 183 15.96 6.10 -25.85
N ASN A 184 15.52 4.85 -25.97
CA ASN A 184 14.39 4.43 -26.78
C ASN A 184 13.09 4.20 -25.98
N GLN A 185 13.08 4.56 -24.70
CA GLN A 185 11.95 4.35 -23.81
C GLN A 185 11.57 5.65 -23.08
N THR A 186 10.33 5.71 -22.62
CA THR A 186 9.80 6.79 -21.79
C THR A 186 9.56 6.34 -20.34
N VAL A 187 9.83 5.08 -20.05
CA VAL A 187 9.59 4.47 -18.74
C VAL A 187 10.84 3.75 -18.25
N GLY A 188 11.22 4.01 -17.00
CA GLY A 188 12.21 3.26 -16.24
C GLY A 188 11.56 2.56 -15.07
N TYR A 189 12.08 1.41 -14.68
CA TYR A 189 11.59 0.64 -13.53
C TYR A 189 12.62 0.63 -12.41
N PHE A 190 12.13 0.57 -11.19
CA PHE A 190 12.98 0.43 -10.00
C PHE A 190 12.39 -0.56 -9.01
N SER A 191 13.27 -1.16 -8.23
CA SER A 191 12.91 -1.98 -7.08
C SER A 191 13.98 -1.86 -6.01
N MET A 192 13.57 -2.02 -4.75
CA MET A 192 14.46 -2.02 -3.61
C MET A 192 13.92 -2.97 -2.54
N VAL A 193 14.82 -3.68 -1.89
CA VAL A 193 14.53 -4.51 -0.73
C VAL A 193 15.44 -4.08 0.42
N ARG A 194 14.87 -3.90 1.61
CA ARG A 194 15.55 -3.49 2.83
C ARG A 194 15.02 -4.23 4.03
N GLU A 195 15.74 -4.16 5.13
CA GLU A 195 15.33 -4.73 6.41
C GLU A 195 15.30 -3.65 7.49
N MET A 196 14.32 -3.77 8.37
CA MET A 196 14.16 -2.89 9.53
C MET A 196 13.82 -3.72 10.75
N SER A 197 14.53 -3.53 11.85
CA SER A 197 14.26 -4.17 13.13
C SER A 197 13.45 -3.25 14.03
N LEU A 198 12.26 -3.69 14.42
CA LEU A 198 11.32 -2.89 15.21
C LEU A 198 11.11 -3.55 16.58
N PRO A 199 11.06 -2.79 17.68
CA PRO A 199 10.70 -3.32 18.98
C PRO A 199 9.23 -3.70 19.00
N VAL A 200 8.90 -4.85 19.57
CA VAL A 200 7.51 -5.31 19.76
C VAL A 200 7.14 -5.09 21.23
N ARG A 201 6.09 -4.32 21.46
CA ARG A 201 5.57 -4.10 22.82
C ARG A 201 4.71 -5.28 23.24
N THR A 202 4.84 -5.68 24.49
CA THR A 202 3.97 -6.72 25.09
C THR A 202 2.50 -6.33 24.98
N GLY A 203 1.65 -7.27 24.62
CA GLY A 203 0.22 -7.03 24.46
C GLY A 203 -0.19 -6.36 23.14
N THR A 204 0.74 -6.17 22.18
CA THR A 204 0.42 -5.62 20.87
C THR A 204 0.53 -6.65 19.76
N ARG A 205 -0.27 -6.51 18.71
CA ARG A 205 -0.26 -7.41 17.55
C ARG A 205 0.60 -6.83 16.46
N LEU A 206 1.42 -7.67 15.78
CA LEU A 206 2.30 -7.23 14.70
C LEU A 206 1.56 -6.56 13.53
N GLN A 207 0.33 -6.97 13.25
CA GLN A 207 -0.50 -6.38 12.20
C GLN A 207 -0.93 -4.92 12.46
N ASP A 208 -0.83 -4.45 13.72
CA ASP A 208 -1.14 -3.07 14.09
C ASP A 208 0.05 -2.13 13.83
N TYR A 209 1.24 -2.71 13.58
CA TYR A 209 2.43 -1.96 13.18
C TYR A 209 2.39 -1.66 11.69
N LYS A 210 2.86 -0.46 11.30
CA LYS A 210 2.86 -0.04 9.89
C LYS A 210 4.23 0.50 9.49
N ILE A 211 4.64 0.14 8.28
CA ILE A 211 5.81 0.71 7.61
C ILE A 211 5.29 1.49 6.40
N PHE A 212 5.51 2.78 6.43
CA PHE A 212 5.11 3.70 5.36
C PHE A 212 6.28 3.96 4.43
N VAL A 213 6.08 3.79 3.13
CA VAL A 213 7.07 4.10 2.08
C VAL A 213 6.58 5.30 1.29
N ALA A 214 7.43 6.29 1.08
CA ALA A 214 7.11 7.56 0.45
C ALA A 214 8.20 8.00 -0.53
N LEU A 215 7.83 8.54 -1.68
CA LEU A 215 8.70 9.30 -2.58
C LEU A 215 8.75 10.76 -2.11
N LYS A 216 9.97 11.37 -2.08
CA LYS A 216 10.18 12.74 -1.59
C LYS A 216 10.68 13.68 -2.69
#